data_1d7107f8f6bcf137dbdea524bd07f8df
#
_entry.id   1d7107f8f6bcf137dbdea524bd07f8df
#
_cell.length_a   1.000
_cell.length_b   1.000
_cell.length_c   1.000
_cell.angle_alpha   90.00
_cell.angle_beta   90.00
_cell.angle_gamma   90.00
#
_symmetry.space_group_name_H-M   'P 1'
#
loop_
_entity.id
_entity.type
_entity.pdbx_description
1 polymer ?
#
loop_
_entity_poly.entity_id
_entity_poly.type
_entity_poly.pdbx_seq_one_letter_code
_entity_poly.pdbx_strand_id
1 'polypeptide(L)'
;MHFQFTEWARQYGGIYTLKLGTGTAAVITDPRLIKQLLDKKSSKYAERPRSYVANLIAGGDHILLMDYGNQWRETRKLFHSQFTEKMVETEHIKVQEAEARQMLRDYLIEPEQHMLHPKRYSNSITMSLVWGVRTPTAHTRHMHRFA
;
A
#
# COMPACT_ATOMS: atom_id res chain seq x y z
N MET A 1 -13.04 4.69 14.75
CA MET A 1 -12.04 5.79 14.71
C MET A 1 -12.36 6.83 13.62
N HIS A 2 -12.58 6.45 12.33
CA HIS A 2 -12.87 7.43 11.26
C HIS A 2 -14.14 8.28 11.48
N PHE A 3 -15.23 7.72 12.01
CA PHE A 3 -16.42 8.50 12.35
C PHE A 3 -16.13 9.62 13.36
N GLN A 4 -15.33 9.32 14.39
CA GLN A 4 -14.92 10.31 15.38
C GLN A 4 -14.09 11.44 14.76
N PHE A 5 -13.20 11.11 13.83
CA PHE A 5 -12.43 12.11 13.09
C PHE A 5 -13.30 12.99 12.21
N THR A 6 -14.38 12.44 11.64
CA THR A 6 -15.36 13.21 10.88
C THR A 6 -16.12 14.20 11.77
N GLU A 7 -16.57 13.78 12.96
CA GLU A 7 -17.22 14.67 13.92
C GLU A 7 -16.30 15.80 14.37
N TRP A 8 -15.05 15.48 14.70
CA TRP A 8 -14.06 16.49 15.05
C TRP A 8 -13.73 17.45 13.90
N ALA A 9 -13.72 16.96 12.66
CA ALA A 9 -13.56 17.82 11.50
C ALA A 9 -14.71 18.82 11.32
N ARG A 10 -15.95 18.39 11.61
CA ARG A 10 -17.12 19.29 11.62
C ARG A 10 -17.04 20.33 12.72
N GLN A 11 -16.51 19.96 13.88
CA GLN A 11 -16.42 20.82 15.06
C GLN A 11 -15.24 21.80 14.98
N TYR A 12 -14.07 21.34 14.57
CA TYR A 12 -12.80 22.08 14.63
C TYR A 12 -12.28 22.54 13.27
N GLY A 13 -12.95 22.15 12.18
CA GLY A 13 -12.56 22.51 10.82
C GLY A 13 -11.62 21.51 10.13
N GLY A 14 -11.14 21.88 8.93
CA GLY A 14 -10.40 21.01 8.04
C GLY A 14 -8.97 20.65 8.47
N ILE A 15 -8.48 21.25 9.55
CA ILE A 15 -7.21 20.90 10.20
C ILE A 15 -7.35 21.10 11.71
N TYR A 16 -6.99 20.09 12.48
CA TYR A 16 -6.98 20.14 13.94
C TYR A 16 -5.87 19.24 14.49
N THR A 17 -5.56 19.38 15.78
CA THR A 17 -4.49 18.62 16.44
C THR A 17 -5.03 17.69 17.51
N LEU A 18 -4.37 16.53 17.64
CA LEU A 18 -4.61 15.56 18.70
C LEU A 18 -3.36 15.37 19.54
N LYS A 19 -3.53 15.29 20.85
CA LYS A 19 -2.48 14.83 21.75
C LYS A 19 -2.52 13.30 21.83
N LEU A 20 -1.39 12.67 21.47
CA LEU A 20 -1.21 11.22 21.52
C LEU A 20 -0.06 10.91 22.49
N GLY A 21 -0.36 10.76 23.78
CA GLY A 21 0.67 10.67 24.82
C GLY A 21 1.52 11.94 24.88
N THR A 22 2.81 11.83 24.67
CA THR A 22 3.74 12.97 24.63
C THR A 22 3.80 13.64 23.25
N GLY A 23 3.29 12.97 22.20
CA GLY A 23 3.30 13.47 20.83
C GLY A 23 2.09 14.34 20.49
N THR A 24 2.20 15.06 19.38
CA THR A 24 1.11 15.83 18.79
C THR A 24 0.94 15.41 17.34
N ALA A 25 -0.29 15.05 16.94
CA ALA A 25 -0.63 14.71 15.57
C ALA A 25 -1.56 15.78 14.99
N ALA A 26 -1.26 16.29 13.80
CA ALA A 26 -2.17 17.13 13.03
C ALA A 26 -3.03 16.24 12.12
N VAL A 27 -4.34 16.36 12.24
CA VAL A 27 -5.30 15.69 11.37
C VAL A 27 -5.78 16.68 10.32
N ILE A 28 -5.65 16.31 9.06
CA ILE A 28 -6.02 17.15 7.92
C ILE A 28 -7.13 16.45 7.16
N THR A 29 -8.27 17.10 7.02
CA THR A 29 -9.45 16.59 6.32
C THR A 29 -9.86 17.46 5.13
N ASP A 30 -9.32 18.68 4.99
CA ASP A 30 -9.56 19.55 3.83
C ASP A 30 -8.69 19.08 2.63
N PRO A 31 -9.31 18.65 1.51
CA PRO A 31 -8.58 18.19 0.33
C PRO A 31 -7.63 19.24 -0.26
N ARG A 32 -7.93 20.54 -0.12
CA ARG A 32 -7.08 21.62 -0.60
C ARG A 32 -5.79 21.72 0.20
N LEU A 33 -5.88 21.55 1.53
CA LEU A 33 -4.71 21.50 2.41
C LEU A 33 -3.90 20.24 2.15
N ILE A 34 -4.54 19.08 1.95
CA ILE A 34 -3.88 17.84 1.58
C ILE A 34 -3.06 18.04 0.30
N LYS A 35 -3.66 18.56 -0.76
CA LYS A 35 -2.97 18.85 -2.01
C LYS A 35 -1.81 19.83 -1.82
N GLN A 36 -1.99 20.87 -1.02
CA GLN A 36 -0.93 21.84 -0.78
C GLN A 36 0.24 21.28 0.01
N LEU A 37 -0.02 20.49 1.05
CA LEU A 37 1.01 19.98 1.96
C LEU A 37 1.64 18.68 1.44
N LEU A 38 0.83 17.70 1.05
CA LEU A 38 1.32 16.36 0.71
C LEU A 38 1.69 16.20 -0.77
N ASP A 39 1.17 17.03 -1.66
CA ASP A 39 1.53 17.02 -3.07
C ASP A 39 2.58 18.13 -3.36
N LYS A 40 2.22 19.42 -3.28
CA LYS A 40 3.11 20.51 -3.65
C LYS A 40 4.32 20.68 -2.71
N LYS A 41 4.21 20.32 -1.45
CA LYS A 41 5.28 20.40 -0.44
C LYS A 41 5.70 19.01 0.07
N SER A 42 5.54 17.97 -0.75
CA SER A 42 5.82 16.58 -0.39
C SER A 42 7.20 16.36 0.21
N SER A 43 8.23 17.02 -0.27
CA SER A 43 9.59 16.90 0.28
C SER A 43 9.72 17.29 1.76
N LYS A 44 8.79 18.10 2.28
CA LYS A 44 8.77 18.50 3.70
C LYS A 44 7.88 17.61 4.58
N TYR A 45 6.94 16.88 3.96
CA TYR A 45 5.90 16.10 4.66
C TYR A 45 5.89 14.63 4.27
N ALA A 46 6.91 14.15 3.54
CA ALA A 46 7.01 12.76 3.10
C ALA A 46 7.53 11.80 4.19
N GLU A 47 8.06 12.34 5.29
CA GLU A 47 8.60 11.54 6.39
C GLU A 47 7.55 10.61 7.00
N ARG A 48 7.98 9.47 7.50
CA ARG A 48 7.12 8.51 8.21
C ARG A 48 7.44 8.52 9.71
N PRO A 49 6.44 8.25 10.57
CA PRO A 49 6.70 8.05 12.00
C PRO A 49 7.68 6.89 12.17
N ARG A 50 8.76 7.12 12.90
CA ARG A 50 9.73 6.06 13.18
C ARG A 50 9.13 4.99 14.06
N SER A 51 9.25 3.74 13.63
CA SER A 51 8.85 2.57 14.40
C SER A 51 10.06 1.66 14.57
N TYR A 52 10.57 1.58 15.81
CA TYR A 52 11.72 0.72 16.12
C TYR A 52 11.46 -0.74 15.75
N VAL A 53 10.29 -1.25 16.11
CA VAL A 53 9.90 -2.65 15.82
C VAL A 53 9.81 -2.90 14.31
N ALA A 54 9.17 -1.98 13.57
CA ALA A 54 9.03 -2.12 12.12
C ALA A 54 10.39 -2.07 11.41
N ASN A 55 11.31 -1.19 11.85
CA ASN A 55 12.67 -1.14 11.31
C ASN A 55 13.47 -2.39 11.64
N LEU A 56 13.32 -2.95 12.83
CA LEU A 56 13.98 -4.20 13.23
C LEU A 56 13.53 -5.37 12.35
N ILE A 57 12.23 -5.49 12.07
CA ILE A 57 11.66 -6.55 11.22
C ILE A 57 12.05 -6.37 9.76
N ALA A 58 12.00 -5.15 9.25
CA ALA A 58 12.18 -4.83 7.83
C ALA A 58 13.64 -4.48 7.45
N GLY A 59 14.56 -4.46 8.40
CA GLY A 59 15.96 -4.11 8.16
C GLY A 59 16.19 -2.68 7.65
N GLY A 60 15.18 -1.81 7.73
CA GLY A 60 15.24 -0.42 7.21
C GLY A 60 14.92 -0.28 5.72
N ASP A 61 14.76 -1.37 4.97
CA ASP A 61 14.61 -1.34 3.51
C ASP A 61 13.14 -1.36 3.01
N HIS A 62 12.19 -1.30 3.93
CA HIS A 62 10.78 -1.31 3.54
C HIS A 62 10.32 0.09 3.07
N ILE A 63 10.03 0.24 1.78
CA ILE A 63 9.72 1.53 1.13
C ILE A 63 8.61 2.36 1.82
N LEU A 64 7.63 1.72 2.46
CA LEU A 64 6.56 2.41 3.19
C LEU A 64 7.00 2.97 4.54
N LEU A 65 8.10 2.46 5.11
CA LEU A 65 8.61 2.79 6.44
C LEU A 65 9.96 3.49 6.39
N MET A 66 10.58 3.49 5.20
CA MET A 66 11.89 4.08 4.95
C MET A 66 11.84 5.60 5.16
N ASP A 67 12.86 6.15 5.79
CA ASP A 67 13.04 7.60 5.95
C ASP A 67 13.16 8.28 4.58
N TYR A 68 12.63 9.49 4.45
CA TYR A 68 12.73 10.26 3.23
C TYR A 68 14.18 10.67 2.95
N GLY A 69 14.80 10.08 1.93
CA GLY A 69 16.20 10.29 1.58
C GLY A 69 16.51 9.85 0.15
N ASN A 70 17.80 9.77 -0.18
CA ASN A 70 18.24 9.36 -1.52
C ASN A 70 17.78 7.94 -1.85
N GLN A 71 17.98 6.99 -0.94
CA GLN A 71 17.57 5.59 -1.10
C GLN A 71 16.06 5.49 -1.38
N TRP A 72 15.22 6.18 -0.59
CA TRP A 72 13.78 6.21 -0.82
C TRP A 72 13.43 6.77 -2.20
N ARG A 73 14.08 7.87 -2.62
CA ARG A 73 13.83 8.51 -3.92
C ARG A 73 14.21 7.61 -5.09
N GLU A 74 15.33 6.92 -5.00
CA GLU A 74 15.79 5.97 -6.02
C GLU A 74 14.85 4.78 -6.12
N THR A 75 14.49 4.18 -4.99
CA THR A 75 13.51 3.08 -4.92
C THR A 75 12.16 3.53 -5.48
N ARG A 76 11.67 4.70 -5.08
CA ARG A 76 10.40 5.25 -5.56
C ARG A 76 10.42 5.52 -7.06
N LYS A 77 11.53 6.04 -7.60
CA LYS A 77 11.73 6.26 -9.04
C LYS A 77 11.68 4.95 -9.82
N LEU A 78 12.34 3.90 -9.31
CA LEU A 78 12.31 2.57 -9.91
C LEU A 78 10.87 2.04 -9.99
N PHE A 79 10.13 2.04 -8.88
CA PHE A 79 8.73 1.63 -8.87
C PHE A 79 7.89 2.46 -9.84
N HIS A 80 8.03 3.79 -9.82
CA HIS A 80 7.26 4.65 -10.70
C HIS A 80 7.52 4.37 -12.18
N SER A 81 8.76 4.03 -12.57
CA SER A 81 9.08 3.71 -13.97
C SER A 81 8.42 2.42 -14.45
N GLN A 82 8.21 1.45 -13.54
CA GLN A 82 7.62 0.15 -13.88
C GLN A 82 6.08 0.11 -13.72
N PHE A 83 5.50 0.99 -12.90
CA PHE A 83 4.07 1.00 -12.60
C PHE A 83 3.41 2.32 -13.04
N THR A 84 3.72 2.78 -14.26
CA THR A 84 3.01 3.90 -14.88
C THR A 84 1.64 3.42 -15.36
N GLU A 85 0.67 4.36 -15.48
CA GLU A 85 -0.65 4.09 -16.03
C GLU A 85 -0.57 3.34 -17.36
N LYS A 86 0.27 3.82 -18.28
CA LYS A 86 0.51 3.17 -19.57
C LYS A 86 0.97 1.72 -19.43
N MET A 87 1.96 1.43 -18.57
CA MET A 87 2.45 0.06 -18.36
C MET A 87 1.36 -0.84 -17.77
N VAL A 88 0.56 -0.32 -16.84
CA VAL A 88 -0.55 -1.07 -16.24
C VAL A 88 -1.58 -1.44 -17.28
N GLU A 89 -1.94 -0.53 -18.16
CA GLU A 89 -2.96 -0.75 -19.20
C GLU A 89 -2.50 -1.60 -20.39
N THR A 90 -1.19 -1.59 -20.71
CA THR A 90 -0.68 -2.30 -21.90
C THR A 90 -0.04 -3.65 -21.55
N GLU A 91 0.81 -3.69 -20.54
CA GLU A 91 1.59 -4.89 -20.22
C GLU A 91 1.05 -5.65 -19.00
N HIS A 92 0.77 -4.94 -17.91
CA HIS A 92 0.33 -5.60 -16.69
C HIS A 92 -1.08 -6.15 -16.79
N ILE A 93 -1.93 -5.60 -17.65
CA ILE A 93 -3.29 -6.07 -17.86
C ILE A 93 -3.32 -7.56 -18.26
N LYS A 94 -2.37 -8.03 -19.04
CA LYS A 94 -2.27 -9.43 -19.47
C LYS A 94 -2.11 -10.38 -18.27
N VAL A 95 -1.28 -9.99 -17.30
CA VAL A 95 -1.08 -10.75 -16.06
C VAL A 95 -2.33 -10.69 -15.18
N GLN A 96 -2.93 -9.51 -15.05
CA GLN A 96 -4.15 -9.30 -14.27
C GLN A 96 -5.32 -10.13 -14.81
N GLU A 97 -5.52 -10.14 -16.13
CA GLU A 97 -6.59 -10.95 -16.76
C GLU A 97 -6.36 -12.46 -16.59
N ALA A 98 -5.12 -12.92 -16.75
CA ALA A 98 -4.80 -14.34 -16.56
C ALA A 98 -5.08 -14.79 -15.13
N GLU A 99 -4.67 -13.98 -14.16
CA GLU A 99 -4.91 -14.25 -12.74
C GLU A 99 -6.37 -14.10 -12.34
N ALA A 100 -7.12 -13.17 -12.97
CA ALA A 100 -8.55 -13.01 -12.74
C ALA A 100 -9.35 -14.22 -13.26
N ARG A 101 -9.01 -14.73 -14.44
CA ARG A 101 -9.62 -15.96 -14.98
C ARG A 101 -9.39 -17.14 -14.03
N GLN A 102 -8.18 -17.27 -13.48
CA GLN A 102 -7.91 -18.30 -12.48
C GLN A 102 -8.71 -18.07 -11.21
N MET A 103 -8.82 -16.85 -10.71
CA MET A 103 -9.61 -16.55 -9.51
C MET A 103 -11.09 -16.93 -9.70
N LEU A 104 -11.66 -16.64 -10.87
CA LEU A 104 -13.03 -17.08 -11.19
C LEU A 104 -13.18 -18.60 -11.21
N ARG A 105 -12.20 -19.31 -11.77
CA ARG A 105 -12.15 -20.77 -11.72
C ARG A 105 -12.05 -21.28 -10.28
N ASP A 106 -11.19 -20.69 -9.45
CA ASP A 106 -11.00 -21.08 -8.06
C ASP A 106 -12.31 -20.94 -7.27
N TYR A 107 -13.11 -19.88 -7.51
CA TYR A 107 -14.44 -19.72 -6.93
C TYR A 107 -15.43 -20.82 -7.33
N LEU A 108 -15.32 -21.36 -8.54
CA LEU A 108 -16.18 -22.44 -9.02
C LEU A 108 -15.79 -23.81 -8.44
N ILE A 109 -14.49 -24.04 -8.25
CA ILE A 109 -13.97 -25.35 -7.81
C ILE A 109 -13.94 -25.46 -6.29
N GLU A 110 -13.58 -24.40 -5.57
CA GLU A 110 -13.40 -24.35 -4.11
C GLU A 110 -14.14 -23.15 -3.50
N PRO A 111 -15.48 -23.07 -3.60
CA PRO A 111 -16.26 -21.92 -3.16
C PRO A 111 -16.13 -21.62 -1.65
N GLU A 112 -15.86 -22.62 -0.85
CA GLU A 112 -15.65 -22.52 0.61
C GLU A 112 -14.38 -21.70 0.95
N GLN A 113 -13.41 -21.63 0.05
CA GLN A 113 -12.17 -20.85 0.22
C GLN A 113 -12.27 -19.44 -0.35
N HIS A 114 -13.48 -18.90 -0.55
CA HIS A 114 -13.74 -17.62 -1.22
C HIS A 114 -12.91 -16.44 -0.69
N MET A 115 -12.56 -16.43 0.60
CA MET A 115 -11.73 -15.37 1.19
C MET A 115 -10.23 -15.51 0.86
N LEU A 116 -9.77 -16.69 0.43
CA LEU A 116 -8.38 -16.93 0.05
C LEU A 116 -8.11 -16.59 -1.42
N HIS A 117 -9.09 -16.73 -2.29
CA HIS A 117 -8.93 -16.48 -3.73
C HIS A 117 -8.49 -15.04 -4.05
N PRO A 118 -9.08 -13.97 -3.47
CA PRO A 118 -8.58 -12.61 -3.67
C PRO A 118 -7.16 -12.40 -3.13
N LYS A 119 -6.80 -13.03 -2.01
CA LYS A 119 -5.44 -12.97 -1.46
C LYS A 119 -4.44 -13.62 -2.41
N ARG A 120 -4.76 -14.82 -2.93
CA ARG A 120 -3.94 -15.49 -3.95
C ARG A 120 -3.79 -14.61 -5.19
N TYR A 121 -4.89 -14.07 -5.70
CA TYR A 121 -4.91 -13.19 -6.88
C TYR A 121 -3.98 -11.98 -6.70
N SER A 122 -4.16 -11.23 -5.64
CA SER A 122 -3.35 -10.06 -5.34
C SER A 122 -1.86 -10.40 -5.17
N ASN A 123 -1.57 -11.48 -4.44
CA ASN A 123 -0.20 -11.95 -4.25
C ASN A 123 0.43 -12.39 -5.58
N SER A 124 -0.30 -13.15 -6.42
CA SER A 124 0.22 -13.64 -7.70
C SER A 124 0.54 -12.49 -8.66
N ILE A 125 -0.30 -11.46 -8.75
CA ILE A 125 0.00 -10.26 -9.56
C ILE A 125 1.27 -9.59 -9.06
N THR A 126 1.36 -9.30 -7.77
CA THR A 126 2.53 -8.62 -7.19
C THR A 126 3.82 -9.42 -7.40
N MET A 127 3.78 -10.71 -7.08
CA MET A 127 4.92 -11.60 -7.24
C MET A 127 5.34 -11.75 -8.70
N SER A 128 4.39 -11.85 -9.63
CA SER A 128 4.68 -11.96 -11.06
C SER A 128 5.30 -10.69 -11.62
N LEU A 129 4.78 -9.52 -11.26
CA LEU A 129 5.24 -8.25 -11.81
C LEU A 129 6.56 -7.77 -11.19
N VAL A 130 6.83 -8.10 -9.92
CA VAL A 130 8.05 -7.64 -9.22
C VAL A 130 9.19 -8.65 -9.31
N TRP A 131 8.88 -9.94 -9.17
CA TRP A 131 9.90 -11.01 -9.11
C TRP A 131 9.80 -12.06 -10.22
N GLY A 132 8.84 -11.94 -11.14
CA GLY A 132 8.62 -12.93 -12.19
C GLY A 132 8.15 -14.30 -11.68
N VAL A 133 7.64 -14.38 -10.45
CA VAL A 133 7.24 -15.63 -9.79
C VAL A 133 5.74 -15.65 -9.58
N ARG A 134 5.07 -16.65 -10.14
CA ARG A 134 3.63 -16.80 -10.01
C ARG A 134 3.23 -17.50 -8.71
N THR A 135 2.06 -17.16 -8.17
CA THR A 135 1.41 -17.85 -7.04
C THR A 135 0.27 -18.71 -7.55
N PRO A 136 0.50 -19.99 -7.91
CA PRO A 136 -0.52 -20.81 -8.56
C PRO A 136 -1.67 -21.24 -7.64
N THR A 137 -1.43 -21.37 -6.33
CA THR A 137 -2.45 -21.78 -5.36
C THR A 137 -2.37 -20.96 -4.08
N ALA A 138 -3.45 -20.93 -3.30
CA ALA A 138 -3.49 -20.32 -1.98
C ALA A 138 -2.55 -20.99 -0.96
N HIS A 139 -2.12 -22.23 -1.23
CA HIS A 139 -1.20 -23.00 -0.38
C HIS A 139 0.26 -22.89 -0.81
N THR A 140 0.58 -22.03 -1.79
CA THR A 140 1.95 -21.80 -2.22
C THR A 140 2.79 -21.25 -1.05
N ARG A 141 4.01 -21.82 -0.86
CA ARG A 141 4.85 -21.60 0.33
C ARG A 141 5.05 -20.12 0.71
N HIS A 142 5.20 -19.23 -0.24
CA HIS A 142 5.40 -17.80 0.05
C HIS A 142 4.12 -17.08 0.51
N MET A 143 2.93 -17.66 0.30
CA MET A 143 1.68 -17.14 0.85
C MET A 143 1.63 -17.20 2.39
N HIS A 144 2.31 -18.18 2.98
CA HIS A 144 2.30 -18.42 4.43
C HIS A 144 3.41 -17.70 5.20
N ARG A 145 4.36 -17.04 4.50
CA ARG A 145 5.44 -16.30 5.16
C ARG A 145 5.04 -14.90 5.62
N PHE A 146 3.88 -14.40 5.18
CA PHE A 146 3.38 -13.06 5.49
C PHE A 146 2.01 -13.09 6.19
N ALA A 147 1.58 -14.27 6.65
CA ALA A 147 0.35 -14.45 7.43
C ALA A 147 0.63 -14.37 8.94
#